data_4af9eedbe64aeb0a01deeae2366b4334
#
_entry.id   4af9eedbe64aeb0a01deeae2366b4334
#
_cell.length_a   1.000
_cell.length_b   1.000
_cell.length_c   1.000
_cell.angle_alpha   90.00
_cell.angle_beta   90.00
_cell.angle_gamma   90.00
#
_symmetry.space_group_name_H-M   'P 1'
#
loop_
_entity.id
_entity.type
_entity.pdbx_description
1 polymer ?
#
loop_
_entity_poly.entity_id
_entity_poly.type
_entity_poly.pdbx_seq_one_letter_code
_entity_poly.pdbx_strand_id
1 'polypeptide(L)'
;SEANVTLNGFSGRHVKIFIDGVPMDGMSSAFGLNNIPVGLAKRVEVYKGVVPIELGGDALGGAINIVTDNSRCTRVNASYSFGSFNTHKTNVYAEHTTKKGFYVSLNAYQNYSDNDYKVNIDSYTKFNEDGSNQEVKENLTVRRFHAKYHNEVAILKIGIVDKTFADRLLLGFMGGYEYKQTQNASTMDWVYGARYTTANTLMPQLTYEKRFKVLKGLHVSLNGNYNFGKSYSADTASCNYNWLGQSQPKGVPGELSYMKYRYRDHNGAANFRMALFPADGQSVSLSSTLTTFSRSGKDETAYKPTYEHPSQSMKIVTGLSYKYDYKGKWNTSAFVKHYMNHLEAYLDPEGGINYQDFSNTTSYWGGGWASTYFWGRHTQLRLSYEYALRLPTSRELFGSGDDIERGNSNLKPESSNNVNISVTANAVDLTDHRLTIDAAFQYREIKDYIRRTTNNDSGRASSQNDGRVRNLGTDLSIRYTFKDAFFVGGNFSYIDMRSLTRYVTGTQQESKNYKERVPAIPYMYGNGEAGLTLRDVFVKGTVLDIHYMMNYVQKFSYEWNVYQNAELDIPTQFSHDLFVSYNFGKKSEFTVSAECTNIFNARLYDNFKMQKPGRAFAIKFGYSFMK
;
A
#
# COMPACT_ATOMS: atom_id res chain seq x y z
N SER A 1 2.71 -5.12 -9.81
CA SER A 1 2.48 -3.71 -9.45
C SER A 1 2.17 -3.63 -7.96
N GLU A 2 2.77 -2.67 -7.26
CA GLU A 2 2.40 -2.38 -5.86
C GLU A 2 0.91 -2.02 -5.81
N ALA A 3 0.19 -2.47 -4.76
CA ALA A 3 -1.20 -2.07 -4.56
C ALA A 3 -1.25 -0.57 -4.32
N ASN A 4 -1.80 0.15 -5.25
CA ASN A 4 -2.06 1.58 -5.07
C ASN A 4 -3.40 1.76 -4.35
N VAL A 5 -3.35 1.71 -3.02
CA VAL A 5 -4.50 2.12 -2.22
C VAL A 5 -4.57 3.64 -2.26
N THR A 6 -5.74 4.16 -2.64
CA THR A 6 -6.00 5.60 -2.65
C THR A 6 -6.91 5.96 -1.48
N LEU A 7 -6.47 6.88 -0.64
CA LEU A 7 -7.25 7.50 0.42
C LEU A 7 -7.20 9.01 0.27
N ASN A 8 -8.34 9.65 0.20
CA ASN A 8 -8.44 11.12 0.17
C ASN A 8 -7.64 11.79 -0.97
N GLY A 9 -7.51 11.12 -2.13
CA GLY A 9 -6.69 11.57 -3.25
C GLY A 9 -5.19 11.29 -3.13
N PHE A 10 -4.76 10.72 -2.03
CA PHE A 10 -3.39 10.27 -1.83
C PHE A 10 -3.25 8.79 -2.10
N SER A 11 -2.18 8.42 -2.76
CA SER A 11 -1.85 7.02 -3.07
C SER A 11 -0.38 6.72 -2.76
N GLY A 12 -0.03 5.46 -2.81
CA GLY A 12 1.34 5.01 -2.62
C GLY A 12 1.89 5.42 -1.25
N ARG A 13 2.98 6.15 -1.23
CA ARG A 13 3.76 6.46 -0.02
C ARG A 13 3.11 7.46 0.94
N HIS A 14 2.07 8.16 0.51
CA HIS A 14 1.30 9.07 1.37
C HIS A 14 0.28 8.33 2.25
N VAL A 15 -0.09 7.09 1.88
CA VAL A 15 -0.95 6.22 2.68
C VAL A 15 -0.07 5.19 3.39
N LYS A 16 -0.08 5.21 4.71
CA LYS A 16 0.72 4.26 5.50
C LYS A 16 -0.06 2.98 5.78
N ILE A 17 0.61 1.85 5.63
CA ILE A 17 0.03 0.53 5.89
C ILE A 17 0.76 -0.09 7.08
N PHE A 18 -0.03 -0.64 7.98
CA PHE A 18 0.43 -1.27 9.21
C PHE A 18 -0.12 -2.70 9.31
N ILE A 19 0.64 -3.57 9.96
CA ILE A 19 0.17 -4.87 10.43
C ILE A 19 0.34 -4.90 11.94
N ASP A 20 -0.76 -5.06 12.68
CA ASP A 20 -0.78 -5.01 14.15
C ASP A 20 -0.09 -3.75 14.72
N GLY A 21 -0.19 -2.63 13.99
CA GLY A 21 0.39 -1.35 14.35
C GLY A 21 1.90 -1.21 14.05
N VAL A 22 2.54 -2.17 13.39
CA VAL A 22 3.91 -2.07 12.89
C VAL A 22 3.87 -1.61 11.43
N PRO A 23 4.57 -0.52 11.05
CA PRO A 23 4.57 -0.05 9.69
C PRO A 23 5.19 -1.08 8.73
N MET A 24 4.59 -1.19 7.53
CA MET A 24 5.11 -2.03 6.45
C MET A 24 6.24 -1.35 5.65
N ASP A 25 6.58 -0.11 5.97
CA ASP A 25 7.69 0.60 5.35
C ASP A 25 8.99 -0.19 5.52
N GLY A 26 9.67 -0.46 4.41
CA GLY A 26 10.92 -1.22 4.44
C GLY A 26 10.77 -2.74 4.61
N MET A 27 9.56 -3.28 4.66
CA MET A 27 9.38 -4.73 4.56
C MET A 27 9.79 -5.22 3.16
N SER A 28 10.20 -6.48 3.07
CA SER A 28 10.54 -7.11 1.80
C SER A 28 9.37 -7.03 0.80
N SER A 29 9.69 -6.85 -0.48
CA SER A 29 8.72 -6.87 -1.58
C SER A 29 7.93 -8.19 -1.63
N ALA A 30 8.53 -9.31 -1.22
CA ALA A 30 7.86 -10.60 -1.10
C ALA A 30 6.64 -10.55 -0.15
N PHE A 31 6.67 -9.65 0.85
CA PHE A 31 5.58 -9.41 1.80
C PHE A 31 4.80 -8.13 1.49
N GLY A 32 4.67 -7.76 0.22
CA GLY A 32 3.86 -6.62 -0.20
C GLY A 32 2.36 -6.84 0.04
N LEU A 33 1.59 -5.75 0.15
CA LEU A 33 0.13 -5.79 0.42
C LEU A 33 -0.63 -6.71 -0.55
N ASN A 34 -0.24 -6.75 -1.82
CA ASN A 34 -0.87 -7.61 -2.85
C ASN A 34 -0.66 -9.10 -2.63
N ASN A 35 0.34 -9.47 -1.83
CA ASN A 35 0.71 -10.85 -1.58
C ASN A 35 0.07 -11.42 -0.30
N ILE A 36 -0.41 -10.53 0.60
CA ILE A 36 -0.99 -10.92 1.89
C ILE A 36 -2.34 -11.61 1.66
N PRO A 37 -2.52 -12.86 2.11
CA PRO A 37 -3.81 -13.53 2.05
C PRO A 37 -4.86 -12.81 2.90
N VAL A 38 -6.06 -12.64 2.37
CA VAL A 38 -7.19 -12.01 3.10
C VAL A 38 -7.48 -12.74 4.42
N GLY A 39 -7.28 -14.06 4.48
CA GLY A 39 -7.46 -14.87 5.68
C GLY A 39 -6.49 -14.56 6.84
N LEU A 40 -5.44 -13.78 6.61
CA LEU A 40 -4.57 -13.28 7.68
C LEU A 40 -5.24 -12.19 8.50
N ALA A 41 -6.11 -11.39 7.88
CA ALA A 41 -6.77 -10.26 8.52
C ALA A 41 -8.03 -10.69 9.26
N LYS A 42 -8.14 -10.31 10.53
CA LYS A 42 -9.41 -10.35 11.27
C LYS A 42 -10.29 -9.17 10.89
N ARG A 43 -9.67 -8.01 10.75
CA ARG A 43 -10.29 -6.77 10.27
C ARG A 43 -9.26 -5.84 9.67
N VAL A 44 -9.74 -4.92 8.84
CA VAL A 44 -8.95 -3.82 8.28
C VAL A 44 -9.51 -2.51 8.85
N GLU A 45 -8.65 -1.73 9.49
CA GLU A 45 -8.99 -0.43 10.04
C GLU A 45 -8.49 0.64 9.07
N VAL A 46 -9.38 1.53 8.64
CA VAL A 46 -9.05 2.60 7.69
C VAL A 46 -9.22 3.96 8.37
N TYR A 47 -8.15 4.72 8.43
CA TYR A 47 -8.10 6.05 9.04
C TYR A 47 -8.01 7.11 7.94
N LYS A 48 -9.14 7.73 7.59
CA LYS A 48 -9.23 8.76 6.54
C LYS A 48 -8.92 10.18 7.03
N GLY A 49 -8.94 10.40 8.34
CA GLY A 49 -8.66 11.69 8.98
C GLY A 49 -7.34 11.66 9.75
N VAL A 50 -7.42 12.05 11.02
CA VAL A 50 -6.28 11.97 11.95
C VAL A 50 -5.91 10.52 12.21
N VAL A 51 -4.63 10.20 12.02
CA VAL A 51 -4.10 8.86 12.33
C VAL A 51 -3.77 8.81 13.82
N PRO A 52 -4.31 7.83 14.57
CA PRO A 52 -4.03 7.67 15.99
C PRO A 52 -2.53 7.57 16.28
N ILE A 53 -2.08 8.18 17.38
CA ILE A 53 -0.66 8.13 17.77
C ILE A 53 -0.17 6.71 18.00
N GLU A 54 -1.06 5.80 18.35
CA GLU A 54 -0.77 4.40 18.59
C GLU A 54 -0.19 3.69 17.35
N LEU A 55 -0.46 4.21 16.16
CA LEU A 55 0.18 3.74 14.92
C LEU A 55 1.53 4.41 14.67
N GLY A 56 1.81 5.56 15.33
CA GLY A 56 3.11 6.23 15.28
C GLY A 56 3.55 6.60 13.86
N GLY A 57 2.59 6.91 12.98
CA GLY A 57 2.87 7.14 11.57
C GLY A 57 3.13 8.59 11.21
N ASP A 58 3.93 8.77 10.17
CA ASP A 58 4.15 10.02 9.43
C ASP A 58 3.26 10.06 8.17
N ALA A 59 1.95 9.79 8.32
CA ALA A 59 1.00 9.66 7.22
C ALA A 59 0.26 10.98 6.95
N LEU A 60 0.27 11.48 5.72
CA LEU A 60 -0.55 12.61 5.28
C LEU A 60 -1.88 12.18 4.66
N GLY A 61 -1.89 11.13 3.85
CA GLY A 61 -3.06 10.65 3.13
C GLY A 61 -4.05 9.89 4.02
N GLY A 62 -3.58 9.34 5.11
CA GLY A 62 -4.30 8.44 6.00
C GLY A 62 -3.53 7.15 6.26
N ALA A 63 -4.15 6.22 6.99
CA ALA A 63 -3.52 4.96 7.34
C ALA A 63 -4.48 3.79 7.21
N ILE A 64 -3.91 2.62 6.93
CA ILE A 64 -4.61 1.33 6.95
C ILE A 64 -3.87 0.42 7.91
N ASN A 65 -4.59 -0.16 8.88
CA ASN A 65 -4.03 -1.13 9.81
C ASN A 65 -4.71 -2.49 9.60
N ILE A 66 -3.94 -3.47 9.19
CA ILE A 66 -4.38 -4.86 9.07
C ILE A 66 -4.21 -5.49 10.46
N VAL A 67 -5.30 -5.76 11.12
CA VAL A 67 -5.30 -6.42 12.42
C VAL A 67 -5.40 -7.92 12.20
N THR A 68 -4.37 -8.66 12.63
CA THR A 68 -4.35 -10.13 12.49
C THR A 68 -5.29 -10.78 13.52
N ASP A 69 -5.77 -11.97 13.18
CA ASP A 69 -6.56 -12.72 14.15
C ASP A 69 -5.64 -13.33 15.21
N ASN A 70 -6.00 -13.06 16.45
CA ASN A 70 -5.27 -13.49 17.63
C ASN A 70 -6.19 -14.29 18.56
N SER A 71 -7.17 -15.00 18.00
CA SER A 71 -8.10 -15.84 18.77
C SER A 71 -7.37 -16.99 19.44
N ARG A 72 -7.92 -17.44 20.57
CA ARG A 72 -7.36 -18.57 21.35
C ARG A 72 -8.08 -19.85 20.95
N CYS A 73 -7.96 -20.25 19.71
CA CYS A 73 -8.63 -21.44 19.18
C CYS A 73 -7.63 -22.34 18.46
N THR A 74 -8.07 -23.50 18.09
CA THR A 74 -7.41 -24.32 17.09
C THR A 74 -8.09 -24.03 15.77
N ARG A 75 -7.34 -23.50 14.79
CA ARG A 75 -7.86 -23.16 13.47
C ARG A 75 -6.91 -23.62 12.39
N VAL A 76 -7.48 -24.13 11.33
CA VAL A 76 -6.75 -24.47 10.10
C VAL A 76 -7.54 -23.92 8.92
N ASN A 77 -6.90 -23.12 8.08
CA ASN A 77 -7.45 -22.66 6.81
C ASN A 77 -6.46 -23.02 5.70
N ALA A 78 -6.96 -23.63 4.65
CA ALA A 78 -6.18 -23.91 3.46
C ALA A 78 -6.96 -23.48 2.23
N SER A 79 -6.29 -22.91 1.24
CA SER A 79 -6.94 -22.57 -0.03
C SER A 79 -5.96 -22.63 -1.17
N TYR A 80 -6.51 -23.01 -2.33
CA TYR A 80 -5.82 -22.97 -3.61
C TYR A 80 -6.71 -22.29 -4.64
N SER A 81 -6.12 -21.39 -5.43
CA SER A 81 -6.79 -20.70 -6.52
C SER A 81 -6.00 -20.85 -7.81
N PHE A 82 -6.71 -21.11 -8.89
CA PHE A 82 -6.20 -21.12 -10.25
C PHE A 82 -6.99 -20.13 -11.10
N GLY A 83 -6.30 -19.35 -11.95
CA GLY A 83 -6.94 -18.32 -12.75
C GLY A 83 -6.21 -17.97 -14.04
N SER A 84 -6.76 -16.99 -14.74
CA SER A 84 -6.21 -16.44 -15.99
C SER A 84 -4.74 -16.06 -15.84
N PHE A 85 -4.00 -16.08 -16.95
CA PHE A 85 -2.56 -15.75 -17.01
C PHE A 85 -1.69 -16.73 -16.21
N ASN A 86 -2.12 -18.01 -16.18
CA ASN A 86 -1.46 -19.07 -15.43
C ASN A 86 -1.22 -18.68 -13.96
N THR A 87 -2.27 -18.08 -13.34
CA THR A 87 -2.16 -17.57 -11.97
C THR A 87 -2.50 -18.65 -10.97
N HIS A 88 -1.59 -18.94 -10.05
CA HIS A 88 -1.75 -19.88 -8.95
C HIS A 88 -1.53 -19.18 -7.63
N LYS A 89 -2.45 -19.35 -6.69
CA LYS A 89 -2.32 -18.83 -5.32
C LYS A 89 -2.63 -19.95 -4.33
N THR A 90 -1.69 -20.24 -3.46
CA THR A 90 -1.85 -21.21 -2.37
C THR A 90 -1.72 -20.47 -1.04
N ASN A 91 -2.56 -20.79 -0.10
CA ASN A 91 -2.44 -20.31 1.28
C ASN A 91 -2.76 -21.43 2.26
N VAL A 92 -1.96 -21.54 3.30
CA VAL A 92 -2.19 -22.40 4.47
C VAL A 92 -1.96 -21.60 5.73
N TYR A 93 -2.96 -21.56 6.59
CA TYR A 93 -2.87 -20.96 7.91
C TYR A 93 -3.29 -22.00 8.94
N ALA A 94 -2.47 -22.21 9.97
CA ALA A 94 -2.77 -23.06 11.10
C ALA A 94 -2.37 -22.35 12.39
N GLU A 95 -3.23 -22.43 13.41
CA GLU A 95 -2.89 -21.95 14.77
C GLU A 95 -3.44 -22.89 15.83
N HIS A 96 -2.74 -22.95 16.95
CA HIS A 96 -3.17 -23.71 18.10
C HIS A 96 -2.70 -23.04 19.39
N THR A 97 -3.62 -22.94 20.35
CA THR A 97 -3.31 -22.49 21.70
C THR A 97 -3.64 -23.61 22.70
N THR A 98 -2.67 -24.07 23.43
CA THR A 98 -2.87 -25.08 24.47
C THR A 98 -3.57 -24.48 25.69
N LYS A 99 -4.23 -25.33 26.50
CA LYS A 99 -4.81 -24.91 27.79
C LYS A 99 -3.80 -24.28 28.77
N LYS A 100 -2.52 -24.61 28.61
CA LYS A 100 -1.43 -24.04 29.42
C LYS A 100 -0.88 -22.71 28.85
N GLY A 101 -1.47 -22.20 27.75
CA GLY A 101 -1.10 -20.94 27.16
C GLY A 101 0.14 -21.01 26.26
N PHE A 102 0.55 -22.18 25.76
CA PHE A 102 1.51 -22.26 24.68
C PHE A 102 0.79 -21.99 23.35
N TYR A 103 1.34 -21.08 22.55
CA TYR A 103 0.81 -20.66 21.26
C TYR A 103 1.77 -21.02 20.13
N VAL A 104 1.23 -21.53 19.06
CA VAL A 104 1.94 -21.73 17.78
C VAL A 104 1.04 -21.38 16.63
N SER A 105 1.58 -20.69 15.62
CA SER A 105 0.90 -20.48 14.32
C SER A 105 1.87 -20.54 13.17
N LEU A 106 1.37 -21.06 12.05
CA LEU A 106 2.05 -21.08 10.76
C LEU A 106 1.15 -20.41 9.72
N ASN A 107 1.67 -19.45 8.99
CA ASN A 107 1.06 -18.91 7.78
C ASN A 107 2.05 -19.08 6.64
N ALA A 108 1.66 -19.84 5.62
CA ALA A 108 2.48 -20.03 4.42
C ALA A 108 1.63 -19.76 3.18
N TYR A 109 2.18 -19.00 2.24
CA TYR A 109 1.50 -18.71 1.00
C TYR A 109 2.47 -18.60 -0.18
N GLN A 110 1.93 -18.86 -1.36
CA GLN A 110 2.64 -18.79 -2.62
C GLN A 110 1.74 -18.10 -3.64
N ASN A 111 2.31 -17.22 -4.46
CA ASN A 111 1.66 -16.60 -5.60
C ASN A 111 2.56 -16.78 -6.83
N TYR A 112 1.99 -17.24 -7.91
CA TYR A 112 2.64 -17.37 -9.20
C TYR A 112 1.73 -16.85 -10.30
N SER A 113 2.29 -16.14 -11.28
CA SER A 113 1.58 -15.76 -12.49
C SER A 113 2.57 -15.48 -13.62
N ASP A 114 2.24 -15.89 -14.84
CA ASP A 114 2.98 -15.47 -16.04
C ASP A 114 2.71 -14.02 -16.38
N ASN A 115 1.60 -13.43 -15.91
CA ASN A 115 1.16 -12.06 -16.18
C ASN A 115 1.17 -11.70 -17.68
N ASP A 116 0.92 -12.68 -18.54
CA ASP A 116 1.00 -12.63 -19.99
C ASP A 116 -0.29 -12.08 -20.64
N TYR A 117 -1.01 -11.22 -19.90
CA TYR A 117 -2.23 -10.61 -20.41
C TYR A 117 -1.97 -9.72 -21.61
N LYS A 118 -3.01 -9.57 -22.43
CA LYS A 118 -2.96 -8.70 -23.63
C LYS A 118 -3.01 -7.24 -23.23
N VAL A 119 -2.23 -6.43 -23.93
CA VAL A 119 -2.22 -4.96 -23.85
C VAL A 119 -2.42 -4.38 -25.25
N ASN A 120 -2.98 -3.17 -25.31
CA ASN A 120 -3.12 -2.44 -26.57
C ASN A 120 -2.02 -1.38 -26.64
N ILE A 121 -1.34 -1.33 -27.76
CA ILE A 121 -0.30 -0.36 -28.06
C ILE A 121 -0.71 0.46 -29.27
N ASP A 122 -0.35 1.74 -29.28
CA ASP A 122 -0.68 2.68 -30.36
C ASP A 122 0.50 2.78 -31.36
N SER A 123 1.70 2.36 -30.95
CA SER A 123 2.88 2.26 -31.80
C SER A 123 3.86 1.21 -31.28
N TYR A 124 4.79 0.79 -32.13
CA TYR A 124 5.92 -0.04 -31.75
C TYR A 124 7.16 0.30 -32.59
N THR A 125 8.34 -0.02 -32.06
CA THR A 125 9.59 0.09 -32.80
C THR A 125 9.75 -1.13 -33.69
N LYS A 126 9.79 -0.92 -34.99
CA LYS A 126 10.19 -1.94 -35.97
C LYS A 126 11.70 -1.93 -36.15
N PHE A 127 12.31 -3.07 -36.02
CA PHE A 127 13.74 -3.29 -36.27
C PHE A 127 13.94 -3.70 -37.71
N ASN A 128 14.67 -2.90 -38.47
CA ASN A 128 14.99 -3.17 -39.90
C ASN A 128 16.28 -4.00 -40.01
N GLU A 129 16.42 -4.69 -41.13
CA GLU A 129 17.59 -5.54 -41.41
C GLU A 129 18.90 -4.74 -41.51
N ASP A 130 18.82 -3.47 -41.89
CA ASP A 130 19.95 -2.54 -41.95
C ASP A 130 20.41 -2.00 -40.58
N GLY A 131 19.77 -2.44 -39.52
CA GLY A 131 20.04 -1.99 -38.14
C GLY A 131 19.33 -0.70 -37.74
N SER A 132 18.58 -0.06 -38.65
CA SER A 132 17.80 1.12 -38.31
C SER A 132 16.52 0.79 -37.58
N ASN A 133 16.00 1.78 -36.83
CA ASN A 133 14.75 1.68 -36.07
C ASN A 133 13.71 2.60 -36.70
N GLN A 134 12.49 2.08 -36.84
CA GLN A 134 11.35 2.85 -37.34
C GLN A 134 10.21 2.77 -36.35
N GLU A 135 9.66 3.89 -35.93
CA GLU A 135 8.39 3.91 -35.23
C GLU A 135 7.25 3.63 -36.21
N VAL A 136 6.49 2.57 -35.91
CA VAL A 136 5.28 2.23 -36.67
C VAL A 136 4.08 2.58 -35.81
N LYS A 137 3.26 3.53 -36.26
CA LYS A 137 2.00 3.92 -35.60
C LYS A 137 0.89 3.01 -36.06
N GLU A 138 0.58 2.02 -35.26
CA GLU A 138 -0.42 1.00 -35.55
C GLU A 138 -1.04 0.51 -34.24
N ASN A 139 -2.37 0.55 -34.16
CA ASN A 139 -3.09 0.03 -32.99
C ASN A 139 -3.08 -1.50 -32.99
N LEU A 140 -2.28 -2.10 -32.15
CA LEU A 140 -2.16 -3.55 -32.03
C LEU A 140 -2.54 -4.03 -30.63
N THR A 141 -3.08 -5.24 -30.57
CA THR A 141 -3.25 -6.00 -29.32
C THR A 141 -2.17 -7.06 -29.22
N VAL A 142 -1.24 -6.87 -28.31
CA VAL A 142 -0.07 -7.74 -28.13
C VAL A 142 -0.10 -8.41 -26.75
N ARG A 143 0.57 -9.56 -26.63
CA ARG A 143 0.69 -10.28 -25.36
C ARG A 143 1.99 -9.88 -24.68
N ARG A 144 1.94 -9.65 -23.37
CA ARG A 144 3.14 -9.50 -22.56
C ARG A 144 3.93 -10.81 -22.56
N PHE A 145 5.25 -10.73 -22.64
CA PHE A 145 6.12 -11.92 -22.79
C PHE A 145 7.21 -12.01 -21.71
N HIS A 146 7.45 -10.94 -20.95
CA HIS A 146 8.49 -10.90 -19.92
C HIS A 146 7.95 -10.25 -18.63
N ALA A 147 6.90 -10.86 -18.02
CA ALA A 147 6.19 -10.28 -16.89
C ALA A 147 5.93 -11.27 -15.75
N LYS A 148 6.60 -12.43 -15.77
CA LYS A 148 6.43 -13.50 -14.78
C LYS A 148 6.72 -13.00 -13.36
N TYR A 149 5.88 -13.43 -12.44
CA TYR A 149 5.99 -13.15 -11.02
C TYR A 149 5.83 -14.43 -10.21
N HIS A 150 6.70 -14.60 -9.23
CA HIS A 150 6.62 -15.71 -8.29
C HIS A 150 7.06 -15.23 -6.90
N ASN A 151 6.27 -15.52 -5.87
CA ASN A 151 6.69 -15.31 -4.50
C ASN A 151 6.22 -16.43 -3.58
N GLU A 152 6.99 -16.71 -2.56
CA GLU A 152 6.72 -17.66 -1.48
C GLU A 152 7.06 -17.03 -0.15
N VAL A 153 6.18 -17.19 0.84
CA VAL A 153 6.39 -16.69 2.21
C VAL A 153 5.90 -17.72 3.21
N ALA A 154 6.67 -17.92 4.26
CA ALA A 154 6.27 -18.67 5.44
C ALA A 154 6.54 -17.85 6.71
N ILE A 155 5.56 -17.77 7.61
CA ILE A 155 5.61 -17.05 8.88
C ILE A 155 5.28 -18.04 9.99
N LEU A 156 6.24 -18.36 10.82
CA LEU A 156 6.07 -19.16 12.03
C LEU A 156 6.06 -18.23 13.24
N LYS A 157 5.05 -18.34 14.10
CA LYS A 157 5.03 -17.65 15.41
C LYS A 157 4.90 -18.68 16.49
N ILE A 158 5.72 -18.57 17.53
CA ILE A 158 5.68 -19.42 18.73
C ILE A 158 5.73 -18.53 19.97
N GLY A 159 5.12 -18.97 21.05
CA GLY A 159 5.20 -18.21 22.29
C GLY A 159 4.21 -18.64 23.35
N ILE A 160 3.96 -17.72 24.24
CA ILE A 160 3.10 -17.94 25.41
C ILE A 160 2.08 -16.81 25.54
N VAL A 161 0.90 -17.19 26.03
CA VAL A 161 -0.20 -16.27 26.33
C VAL A 161 -0.71 -16.49 27.75
N ASP A 162 -1.36 -15.48 28.32
CA ASP A 162 -2.00 -15.53 29.66
C ASP A 162 -1.06 -15.89 30.80
N LYS A 163 0.13 -15.29 30.78
CA LYS A 163 1.06 -15.43 31.92
C LYS A 163 1.05 -14.18 32.80
N THR A 164 1.50 -14.37 34.05
CA THR A 164 1.56 -13.25 34.99
C THR A 164 2.41 -12.08 34.51
N PHE A 165 3.47 -12.36 33.77
CA PHE A 165 4.40 -11.36 33.22
C PHE A 165 4.09 -10.92 31.77
N ALA A 166 3.24 -11.65 31.04
CA ALA A 166 2.85 -11.30 29.68
C ALA A 166 1.45 -11.84 29.36
N ASP A 167 0.56 -10.99 28.86
CA ASP A 167 -0.70 -11.43 28.29
C ASP A 167 -0.42 -12.11 26.95
N ARG A 168 0.64 -11.65 26.26
CA ARG A 168 1.17 -12.25 25.04
C ARG A 168 2.67 -11.99 24.94
N LEU A 169 3.45 -13.03 24.68
CA LEU A 169 4.85 -12.96 24.29
C LEU A 169 5.09 -13.96 23.17
N LEU A 170 5.29 -13.44 21.94
CA LEU A 170 5.47 -14.25 20.74
C LEU A 170 6.79 -13.89 20.05
N LEU A 171 7.51 -14.92 19.62
CA LEU A 171 8.60 -14.83 18.69
C LEU A 171 8.13 -15.33 17.33
N GLY A 172 8.34 -14.53 16.30
CA GLY A 172 8.01 -14.86 14.93
C GLY A 172 9.27 -14.97 14.07
N PHE A 173 9.18 -15.80 13.04
CA PHE A 173 10.21 -15.93 12.00
C PHE A 173 9.51 -15.96 10.65
N MET A 174 9.83 -15.00 9.79
CA MET A 174 9.35 -14.97 8.41
C MET A 174 10.51 -15.25 7.46
N GLY A 175 10.31 -16.22 6.59
CA GLY A 175 11.15 -16.48 5.43
C GLY A 175 10.38 -16.21 4.15
N GLY A 176 11.04 -15.64 3.14
CA GLY A 176 10.37 -15.36 1.87
C GLY A 176 11.34 -15.29 0.70
N TYR A 177 10.80 -15.59 -0.49
CA TYR A 177 11.47 -15.49 -1.78
C TYR A 177 10.56 -14.78 -2.77
N GLU A 178 11.13 -13.95 -3.63
CA GLU A 178 10.48 -13.31 -4.76
C GLU A 178 11.34 -13.39 -6.01
N TYR A 179 10.70 -13.68 -7.13
CA TYR A 179 11.24 -13.53 -8.48
C TYR A 179 10.28 -12.68 -9.32
N LYS A 180 10.80 -11.69 -10.01
CA LYS A 180 10.01 -10.77 -10.82
C LYS A 180 10.74 -10.42 -12.11
N GLN A 181 10.11 -10.68 -13.24
CA GLN A 181 10.51 -10.14 -14.53
C GLN A 181 9.94 -8.73 -14.71
N THR A 182 10.67 -7.88 -15.41
CA THR A 182 10.28 -6.49 -15.65
C THR A 182 10.08 -6.27 -17.15
N GLN A 183 8.81 -6.26 -17.60
CA GLN A 183 8.44 -6.04 -19.01
C GLN A 183 8.58 -4.59 -19.45
N ASN A 184 8.37 -3.62 -18.54
CA ASN A 184 8.29 -2.20 -18.85
C ASN A 184 9.10 -1.39 -17.83
N ALA A 185 9.53 -0.20 -18.27
CA ALA A 185 9.98 0.86 -17.38
C ALA A 185 8.80 1.49 -16.61
N SER A 186 8.92 2.77 -16.26
CA SER A 186 7.82 3.54 -15.64
C SER A 186 6.73 3.96 -16.65
N THR A 187 6.95 3.75 -17.94
CA THR A 187 6.00 3.96 -19.04
C THR A 187 5.94 2.72 -19.93
N MET A 188 4.92 2.62 -20.78
CA MET A 188 4.80 1.52 -21.75
C MET A 188 5.69 1.67 -22.98
N ASP A 189 6.33 2.82 -23.17
CA ASP A 189 7.19 3.07 -24.34
C ASP A 189 8.52 2.32 -24.29
N TRP A 190 8.97 1.99 -23.08
CA TRP A 190 10.20 1.24 -22.83
C TRP A 190 9.91 -0.21 -22.52
N VAL A 191 10.25 -1.09 -23.45
CA VAL A 191 9.98 -2.53 -23.38
C VAL A 191 11.26 -3.29 -23.09
N TYR A 192 11.19 -4.20 -22.13
CA TYR A 192 12.31 -5.06 -21.72
C TYR A 192 11.95 -6.53 -21.92
N GLY A 193 12.96 -7.35 -22.28
CA GLY A 193 12.78 -8.76 -22.53
C GLY A 193 13.68 -9.67 -21.68
N ALA A 194 14.60 -9.10 -20.90
CA ALA A 194 15.56 -9.89 -20.14
C ALA A 194 15.77 -9.43 -18.68
N ARG A 195 15.29 -8.27 -18.30
CA ARG A 195 15.49 -7.73 -16.94
C ARG A 195 14.68 -8.50 -15.90
N TYR A 196 15.31 -8.79 -14.78
CA TYR A 196 14.63 -9.41 -13.64
C TYR A 196 15.25 -9.03 -12.30
N THR A 197 14.48 -9.23 -11.24
CA THR A 197 14.93 -9.08 -9.86
C THR A 197 14.58 -10.32 -9.04
N THR A 198 15.42 -10.63 -8.06
CA THR A 198 15.10 -11.61 -7.01
C THR A 198 15.30 -10.99 -5.64
N ALA A 199 14.52 -11.43 -4.68
CA ALA A 199 14.68 -11.02 -3.28
C ALA A 199 14.47 -12.21 -2.34
N ASN A 200 15.35 -12.33 -1.35
CA ASN A 200 15.23 -13.26 -0.23
C ASN A 200 15.03 -12.47 1.05
N THR A 201 14.21 -12.96 1.93
CA THR A 201 13.86 -12.34 3.20
C THR A 201 14.04 -13.32 4.33
N LEU A 202 14.68 -12.89 5.40
CA LEU A 202 14.64 -13.53 6.70
C LEU A 202 14.33 -12.46 7.74
N MET A 203 13.18 -12.55 8.41
CA MET A 203 12.70 -11.50 9.30
C MET A 203 12.21 -12.07 10.63
N PRO A 204 13.04 -12.07 11.70
CA PRO A 204 12.57 -12.28 13.06
C PRO A 204 11.62 -11.17 13.49
N GLN A 205 10.67 -11.54 14.34
CA GLN A 205 9.60 -10.69 14.85
C GLN A 205 9.43 -10.92 16.36
N LEU A 206 9.06 -9.85 17.08
CA LEU A 206 8.72 -9.90 18.49
C LEU A 206 7.36 -9.23 18.71
N THR A 207 6.51 -9.87 19.49
CA THR A 207 5.27 -9.30 20.02
C THR A 207 5.23 -9.48 21.52
N TYR A 208 5.10 -8.38 22.26
CA TYR A 208 4.88 -8.37 23.69
C TYR A 208 3.68 -7.50 24.03
N GLU A 209 2.78 -8.02 24.85
CA GLU A 209 1.64 -7.27 25.38
C GLU A 209 1.45 -7.62 26.85
N LYS A 210 1.20 -6.59 27.67
CA LYS A 210 0.84 -6.75 29.07
C LYS A 210 -0.10 -5.65 29.56
N ARG A 211 -1.19 -6.07 30.17
CA ARG A 211 -2.06 -5.21 30.95
C ARG A 211 -1.80 -5.47 32.44
N PHE A 212 -1.20 -4.49 33.08
CA PHE A 212 -0.88 -4.55 34.50
C PHE A 212 -2.11 -4.17 35.33
N LYS A 213 -2.34 -4.86 36.44
CA LYS A 213 -3.41 -4.51 37.39
C LYS A 213 -3.09 -3.27 38.22
N VAL A 214 -1.80 -2.98 38.41
CA VAL A 214 -1.29 -1.74 39.03
C VAL A 214 -1.54 -0.54 38.12
N LEU A 215 -1.60 0.65 38.71
CA LEU A 215 -1.82 1.92 38.00
C LEU A 215 -3.09 1.91 37.10
N LYS A 216 -4.19 1.39 37.65
CA LYS A 216 -5.51 1.34 37.00
C LYS A 216 -5.46 0.74 35.56
N GLY A 217 -4.70 -0.35 35.43
CA GLY A 217 -4.66 -1.10 34.16
C GLY A 217 -3.69 -0.56 33.13
N LEU A 218 -2.51 -0.11 33.56
CA LEU A 218 -1.41 0.21 32.64
C LEU A 218 -1.28 -0.86 31.56
N HIS A 219 -1.44 -0.46 30.30
CA HIS A 219 -1.25 -1.32 29.14
C HIS A 219 0.07 -0.98 28.44
N VAL A 220 0.92 -1.98 28.27
CA VAL A 220 2.20 -1.85 27.57
C VAL A 220 2.21 -2.84 26.41
N SER A 221 2.61 -2.40 25.22
CA SER A 221 2.87 -3.27 24.08
C SER A 221 4.15 -2.88 23.35
N LEU A 222 4.87 -3.88 22.86
CA LEU A 222 6.03 -3.76 22.01
C LEU A 222 5.90 -4.76 20.86
N ASN A 223 5.84 -4.25 19.64
CA ASN A 223 5.85 -5.05 18.43
C ASN A 223 7.02 -4.61 17.57
N GLY A 224 7.74 -5.56 16.99
CA GLY A 224 8.86 -5.21 16.13
C GLY A 224 9.29 -6.34 15.22
N ASN A 225 10.03 -5.98 14.19
CA ASN A 225 10.65 -6.89 13.25
C ASN A 225 11.98 -6.32 12.74
N TYR A 226 12.82 -7.20 12.21
CA TYR A 226 14.06 -6.81 11.55
C TYR A 226 14.31 -7.73 10.36
N ASN A 227 14.37 -7.15 9.14
CA ASN A 227 14.56 -7.88 7.89
C ASN A 227 16.04 -7.95 7.51
N PHE A 228 16.55 -9.16 7.29
CA PHE A 228 17.84 -9.45 6.69
C PHE A 228 17.63 -9.76 5.20
N GLY A 229 17.29 -8.73 4.41
CA GLY A 229 16.98 -8.85 2.99
C GLY A 229 18.26 -9.03 2.14
N LYS A 230 18.18 -9.88 1.11
CA LYS A 230 19.18 -10.02 0.06
C LYS A 230 18.48 -9.95 -1.28
N SER A 231 18.95 -9.10 -2.18
CA SER A 231 18.33 -8.89 -3.49
C SER A 231 19.39 -8.92 -4.60
N TYR A 232 18.93 -9.27 -5.79
CA TYR A 232 19.71 -9.24 -7.00
C TYR A 232 18.90 -8.61 -8.12
N SER A 233 19.48 -7.63 -8.81
CA SER A 233 18.90 -7.00 -9.99
C SER A 233 19.83 -7.24 -11.19
N ALA A 234 19.26 -7.76 -12.27
CA ALA A 234 19.98 -8.09 -13.49
C ALA A 234 19.40 -7.33 -14.68
N ASP A 235 20.33 -6.69 -15.42
CA ASP A 235 20.09 -6.04 -16.70
C ASP A 235 21.33 -6.24 -17.58
N THR A 236 21.37 -7.36 -18.31
CA THR A 236 22.61 -7.81 -18.99
C THR A 236 22.44 -8.03 -20.49
N ALA A 237 21.23 -7.89 -21.03
CA ALA A 237 21.00 -8.13 -22.44
C ALA A 237 21.69 -7.06 -23.32
N SER A 238 22.35 -7.50 -24.39
CA SER A 238 22.97 -6.63 -25.39
C SER A 238 22.04 -6.43 -26.60
N CYS A 239 20.75 -6.25 -26.34
CA CYS A 239 19.72 -6.02 -27.34
C CYS A 239 18.60 -5.13 -26.80
N ASN A 240 17.90 -4.46 -27.71
CA ASN A 240 16.62 -3.82 -27.43
C ASN A 240 15.49 -4.77 -27.80
N TYR A 241 14.36 -4.66 -27.10
CA TYR A 241 13.14 -5.41 -27.40
C TYR A 241 12.01 -4.48 -27.83
N ASN A 242 11.10 -5.00 -28.63
CA ASN A 242 9.85 -4.33 -28.95
C ASN A 242 8.65 -5.11 -28.39
N TRP A 243 7.46 -4.53 -28.53
CA TRP A 243 6.22 -5.16 -28.05
C TRP A 243 5.84 -6.46 -28.77
N LEU A 244 6.42 -6.73 -29.94
CA LEU A 244 6.21 -7.98 -30.67
C LEU A 244 7.13 -9.11 -30.18
N GLY A 245 7.97 -8.84 -29.17
CA GLY A 245 8.96 -9.80 -28.65
C GLY A 245 10.19 -9.96 -29.55
N GLN A 246 10.33 -9.11 -30.57
CA GLN A 246 11.50 -9.10 -31.43
C GLN A 246 12.64 -8.38 -30.70
N SER A 247 13.88 -8.77 -31.01
CA SER A 247 15.07 -8.16 -30.44
C SER A 247 16.02 -7.71 -31.54
N GLN A 248 16.71 -6.59 -31.27
CA GLN A 248 17.78 -6.08 -32.12
C GLN A 248 19.06 -5.93 -31.27
N PRO A 249 20.19 -6.48 -31.73
CA PRO A 249 21.47 -6.29 -31.07
C PRO A 249 21.83 -4.80 -30.93
N LYS A 250 22.43 -4.43 -29.81
CA LYS A 250 22.99 -3.11 -29.58
C LYS A 250 24.44 -3.19 -29.12
N GLY A 251 25.23 -2.15 -29.39
CA GLY A 251 26.67 -2.13 -29.12
C GLY A 251 27.08 -2.12 -27.64
N VAL A 252 26.10 -1.92 -26.73
CA VAL A 252 26.35 -1.84 -25.30
C VAL A 252 25.40 -2.77 -24.54
N PRO A 253 25.84 -3.46 -23.48
CA PRO A 253 24.97 -4.30 -22.68
C PRO A 253 24.04 -3.47 -21.79
N GLY A 254 22.95 -4.11 -21.32
CA GLY A 254 21.93 -3.54 -20.48
C GLY A 254 20.78 -2.90 -21.27
N GLU A 255 19.54 -3.24 -21.00
CA GLU A 255 18.35 -2.68 -21.65
C GLU A 255 18.07 -1.25 -21.17
N LEU A 256 18.22 -0.98 -19.87
CA LEU A 256 18.14 0.35 -19.27
C LEU A 256 19.51 0.81 -18.77
N SER A 257 20.18 -0.06 -18.00
CA SER A 257 21.53 0.16 -17.49
C SER A 257 22.19 -1.19 -17.25
N TYR A 258 23.40 -1.39 -17.82
CA TYR A 258 24.14 -2.63 -17.61
C TYR A 258 24.38 -2.86 -16.12
N MET A 259 23.81 -3.93 -15.55
CA MET A 259 23.76 -4.13 -14.11
C MET A 259 23.74 -5.61 -13.73
N LYS A 260 24.56 -5.95 -12.74
CA LYS A 260 24.55 -7.20 -11.97
C LYS A 260 24.67 -6.86 -10.49
N TYR A 261 23.64 -6.16 -9.96
CA TYR A 261 23.68 -5.57 -8.64
C TYR A 261 23.17 -6.54 -7.57
N ARG A 262 24.06 -6.95 -6.68
CA ARG A 262 23.77 -7.74 -5.47
C ARG A 262 23.78 -6.81 -4.26
N TYR A 263 22.66 -6.70 -3.57
CA TYR A 263 22.54 -5.82 -2.41
C TYR A 263 21.81 -6.48 -1.26
N ARG A 264 22.03 -5.91 -0.08
CA ARG A 264 21.37 -6.28 1.17
C ARG A 264 20.62 -5.06 1.67
N ASP A 265 19.33 -5.24 1.91
CA ASP A 265 18.47 -4.24 2.56
C ASP A 265 18.16 -4.74 3.96
N HIS A 266 18.79 -4.12 4.95
CA HIS A 266 18.52 -4.38 6.35
C HIS A 266 17.51 -3.34 6.85
N ASN A 267 16.32 -3.78 7.18
CA ASN A 267 15.21 -2.90 7.54
C ASN A 267 14.61 -3.33 8.88
N GLY A 268 14.49 -2.41 9.81
CA GLY A 268 13.85 -2.65 11.09
C GLY A 268 12.63 -1.78 11.29
N ALA A 269 11.60 -2.32 11.95
CA ALA A 269 10.47 -1.54 12.43
C ALA A 269 10.08 -2.01 13.84
N ALA A 270 9.86 -1.07 14.74
CA ALA A 270 9.39 -1.35 16.09
C ALA A 270 8.36 -0.30 16.52
N ASN A 271 7.31 -0.73 17.20
CA ASN A 271 6.31 0.15 17.77
C ASN A 271 6.15 -0.19 19.26
N PHE A 272 6.49 0.76 20.11
CA PHE A 272 6.27 0.73 21.55
C PHE A 272 5.03 1.58 21.88
N ARG A 273 4.17 1.04 22.74
CA ARG A 273 2.98 1.75 23.24
C ARG A 273 2.82 1.55 24.72
N MET A 274 2.40 2.61 25.38
CA MET A 274 2.03 2.61 26.78
C MET A 274 0.74 3.42 26.95
N ALA A 275 -0.26 2.88 27.64
CA ALA A 275 -1.50 3.57 27.93
C ALA A 275 -1.84 3.46 29.41
N LEU A 276 -2.16 4.59 30.01
CA LEU A 276 -2.62 4.75 31.40
C LEU A 276 -4.10 5.18 31.41
N PHE A 277 -4.86 4.70 32.36
CA PHE A 277 -6.27 5.05 32.56
C PHE A 277 -6.47 5.69 33.93
N PRO A 278 -6.12 6.98 34.11
CA PRO A 278 -6.10 7.66 35.40
C PRO A 278 -7.48 7.76 36.07
N ALA A 279 -8.54 7.87 35.26
CA ALA A 279 -9.92 7.89 35.72
C ALA A 279 -10.84 7.27 34.64
N ASP A 280 -12.11 7.03 35.01
CA ASP A 280 -13.11 6.52 34.08
C ASP A 280 -13.27 7.49 32.89
N GLY A 281 -13.27 6.94 31.69
CA GLY A 281 -13.35 7.71 30.45
C GLY A 281 -12.08 8.50 30.09
N GLN A 282 -11.00 8.38 30.86
CA GLN A 282 -9.74 9.10 30.58
C GLN A 282 -8.61 8.12 30.24
N SER A 283 -7.80 8.47 29.24
CA SER A 283 -6.55 7.76 28.95
C SER A 283 -5.44 8.70 28.53
N VAL A 284 -4.24 8.41 28.98
CA VAL A 284 -2.99 9.01 28.52
C VAL A 284 -2.20 7.94 27.81
N SER A 285 -1.82 8.18 26.56
CA SER A 285 -1.07 7.21 25.76
C SER A 285 0.24 7.82 25.26
N LEU A 286 1.31 7.04 25.37
CA LEU A 286 2.61 7.30 24.75
C LEU A 286 2.85 6.22 23.69
N SER A 287 3.23 6.62 22.50
CA SER A 287 3.65 5.70 21.43
C SER A 287 4.95 6.17 20.82
N SER A 288 5.83 5.25 20.50
CA SER A 288 7.06 5.55 19.77
C SER A 288 7.28 4.48 18.71
N THR A 289 7.43 4.92 17.46
CA THR A 289 7.69 4.04 16.31
C THR A 289 9.07 4.35 15.76
N LEU A 290 9.91 3.33 15.73
CA LEU A 290 11.22 3.34 15.10
C LEU A 290 11.14 2.61 13.76
N THR A 291 11.71 3.20 12.71
CA THR A 291 12.00 2.51 11.44
C THR A 291 13.43 2.76 11.03
N THR A 292 14.12 1.71 10.63
CA THR A 292 15.50 1.77 10.14
C THR A 292 15.60 1.17 8.75
N PHE A 293 16.52 1.68 7.97
CA PHE A 293 16.88 1.18 6.65
C PHE A 293 18.41 1.24 6.49
N SER A 294 18.99 0.21 5.93
CA SER A 294 20.40 0.21 5.52
C SER A 294 20.54 -0.60 4.24
N ARG A 295 21.08 0.00 3.18
CA ARG A 295 21.39 -0.67 1.93
C ARG A 295 22.89 -0.68 1.71
N SER A 296 23.43 -1.90 1.53
CA SER A 296 24.80 -2.12 1.06
C SER A 296 24.81 -3.08 -0.12
N GLY A 297 25.67 -2.86 -1.11
CA GLY A 297 25.67 -3.75 -2.26
C GLY A 297 26.80 -3.50 -3.24
N LYS A 298 27.10 -4.52 -4.05
CA LYS A 298 28.13 -4.50 -5.08
C LYS A 298 27.51 -4.79 -6.44
N ASP A 299 27.81 -3.95 -7.41
CA ASP A 299 27.55 -4.20 -8.82
C ASP A 299 28.82 -4.75 -9.48
N GLU A 300 28.71 -5.88 -10.19
CA GLU A 300 29.82 -6.49 -10.91
C GLU A 300 30.20 -5.72 -12.18
N THR A 301 29.34 -4.81 -12.62
CA THR A 301 29.46 -4.09 -13.89
C THR A 301 29.85 -2.63 -13.73
N ALA A 302 29.59 -2.05 -12.56
CA ALA A 302 29.85 -0.64 -12.29
C ALA A 302 30.14 -0.40 -10.80
N TYR A 303 30.91 0.66 -10.51
CA TYR A 303 31.12 1.07 -9.14
C TYR A 303 29.81 1.56 -8.50
N LYS A 304 29.49 1.05 -7.32
CA LYS A 304 28.38 1.53 -6.47
C LYS A 304 28.97 1.87 -5.11
N PRO A 305 28.90 3.15 -4.68
CA PRO A 305 29.48 3.56 -3.39
C PRO A 305 28.87 2.85 -2.19
N THR A 306 27.65 2.33 -2.30
CA THR A 306 26.96 1.57 -1.26
C THR A 306 27.66 0.27 -0.85
N TYR A 307 28.66 -0.19 -1.59
CA TYR A 307 29.47 -1.35 -1.19
C TYR A 307 30.35 -1.03 0.02
N GLU A 308 30.99 0.12 0.03
CA GLU A 308 31.90 0.59 1.07
C GLU A 308 31.19 1.50 2.09
N HIS A 309 30.24 2.29 1.61
CA HIS A 309 29.48 3.29 2.37
C HIS A 309 27.98 3.00 2.26
N PRO A 310 27.39 2.21 3.17
CA PRO A 310 25.95 1.91 3.12
C PRO A 310 25.09 3.16 3.19
N SER A 311 24.02 3.21 2.38
CA SER A 311 22.98 4.23 2.55
C SER A 311 22.10 3.84 3.73
N GLN A 312 21.94 4.74 4.69
CA GLN A 312 21.22 4.47 5.94
C GLN A 312 20.17 5.55 6.23
N SER A 313 19.08 5.13 6.81
CA SER A 313 18.10 6.06 7.40
C SER A 313 17.50 5.49 8.69
N MET A 314 17.25 6.37 9.64
CA MET A 314 16.55 6.07 10.88
C MET A 314 15.46 7.12 11.11
N LYS A 315 14.23 6.68 11.34
CA LYS A 315 13.11 7.54 11.67
C LYS A 315 12.53 7.13 13.01
N ILE A 316 12.25 8.13 13.85
CA ILE A 316 11.54 7.95 15.11
C ILE A 316 10.36 8.90 15.14
N VAL A 317 9.17 8.35 15.36
CA VAL A 317 7.96 9.15 15.56
C VAL A 317 7.42 8.84 16.94
N THR A 318 7.49 9.80 17.85
CA THR A 318 7.00 9.67 19.23
C THR A 318 5.79 10.56 19.43
N GLY A 319 4.69 9.99 19.92
CA GLY A 319 3.45 10.70 20.17
C GLY A 319 2.99 10.57 21.62
N LEU A 320 2.46 11.63 22.17
CA LEU A 320 1.77 11.68 23.46
C LEU A 320 0.34 12.15 23.21
N SER A 321 -0.66 11.43 23.74
CA SER A 321 -2.06 11.84 23.63
C SER A 321 -2.77 11.76 24.98
N TYR A 322 -3.76 12.62 25.13
CA TYR A 322 -4.79 12.55 26.14
C TYR A 322 -6.15 12.38 25.46
N LYS A 323 -6.91 11.39 25.91
CA LYS A 323 -8.25 11.10 25.43
C LYS A 323 -9.24 11.17 26.57
N TYR A 324 -10.40 11.77 26.30
CA TYR A 324 -11.52 11.87 27.22
C TYR A 324 -12.80 11.36 26.55
N ASP A 325 -13.49 10.46 27.22
CA ASP A 325 -14.80 9.93 26.83
C ASP A 325 -15.84 10.35 27.90
N TYR A 326 -16.77 11.19 27.51
CA TYR A 326 -17.86 11.62 28.38
C TYR A 326 -19.07 10.70 28.16
N LYS A 327 -19.15 9.64 28.96
CA LYS A 327 -20.30 8.72 29.04
C LYS A 327 -20.78 8.19 27.69
N GLY A 328 -19.89 7.97 26.73
CA GLY A 328 -20.20 7.52 25.38
C GLY A 328 -20.99 8.52 24.52
N LYS A 329 -21.18 9.78 25.01
CA LYS A 329 -21.87 10.84 24.26
C LYS A 329 -20.91 11.76 23.51
N TRP A 330 -19.73 11.96 24.07
CA TRP A 330 -18.70 12.82 23.51
C TRP A 330 -17.33 12.24 23.80
N ASN A 331 -16.57 12.06 22.74
CA ASN A 331 -15.21 11.55 22.82
C ASN A 331 -14.28 12.59 22.18
N THR A 332 -13.23 12.99 22.89
CA THR A 332 -12.25 13.94 22.39
C THR A 332 -10.84 13.48 22.71
N SER A 333 -9.88 13.82 21.85
CA SER A 333 -8.48 13.54 22.05
C SER A 333 -7.62 14.69 21.54
N ALA A 334 -6.59 15.03 22.29
CA ALA A 334 -5.52 15.94 21.86
C ALA A 334 -4.19 15.21 21.90
N PHE A 335 -3.30 15.53 20.98
CA PHE A 335 -2.01 14.85 20.88
C PHE A 335 -0.92 15.76 20.31
N VAL A 336 0.31 15.43 20.65
CA VAL A 336 1.52 16.00 20.08
C VAL A 336 2.40 14.88 19.55
N LYS A 337 3.08 15.12 18.43
CA LYS A 337 4.03 14.19 17.80
C LYS A 337 5.38 14.86 17.61
N HIS A 338 6.44 14.12 17.90
CA HIS A 338 7.80 14.50 17.58
C HIS A 338 8.33 13.54 16.51
N TYR A 339 8.90 14.11 15.44
CA TYR A 339 9.45 13.38 14.30
C TYR A 339 10.95 13.63 14.25
N MET A 340 11.74 12.58 14.25
CA MET A 340 13.19 12.62 14.03
C MET A 340 13.53 11.78 12.80
N ASN A 341 14.38 12.29 11.93
CA ASN A 341 14.90 11.60 10.79
C ASN A 341 16.42 11.80 10.71
N HIS A 342 17.15 10.71 10.66
CA HIS A 342 18.61 10.69 10.49
C HIS A 342 18.96 9.96 9.22
N LEU A 343 19.81 10.55 8.38
CA LEU A 343 20.23 10.03 7.08
C LEU A 343 21.76 10.00 7.02
N GLU A 344 22.28 8.91 6.51
CA GLU A 344 23.70 8.77 6.17
C GLU A 344 23.83 8.15 4.78
N ALA A 345 24.67 8.72 3.93
CA ALA A 345 24.96 8.19 2.60
C ALA A 345 26.27 8.77 2.06
N TYR A 346 26.84 8.11 1.08
CA TYR A 346 27.97 8.59 0.32
C TYR A 346 27.49 8.94 -1.09
N LEU A 347 27.37 10.21 -1.36
CA LEU A 347 26.67 10.73 -2.52
C LEU A 347 27.51 11.79 -3.25
N ASP A 348 27.29 11.91 -4.55
CA ASP A 348 27.63 13.12 -5.29
C ASP A 348 26.42 14.05 -5.32
N PRO A 349 26.46 15.22 -4.71
CA PRO A 349 25.32 16.15 -4.68
C PRO A 349 24.89 16.63 -6.08
N GLU A 350 25.80 16.62 -7.05
CA GLU A 350 25.56 17.03 -8.43
C GLU A 350 25.17 15.85 -9.33
N GLY A 351 25.14 14.62 -8.77
CA GLY A 351 24.76 13.42 -9.51
C GLY A 351 25.87 12.83 -10.41
N GLY A 352 27.12 13.24 -10.21
CA GLY A 352 28.30 12.77 -10.93
C GLY A 352 29.07 11.66 -10.20
N ILE A 353 30.38 11.79 -10.15
CA ILE A 353 31.32 10.81 -9.54
C ILE A 353 32.10 11.37 -8.32
N ASN A 354 31.85 12.62 -7.94
CA ASN A 354 32.51 13.28 -6.81
C ASN A 354 31.80 12.96 -5.50
N TYR A 355 31.90 11.70 -5.09
CA TYR A 355 31.21 11.20 -3.90
C TYR A 355 31.79 11.81 -2.61
N GLN A 356 30.91 12.19 -1.69
CA GLN A 356 31.26 12.68 -0.36
C GLN A 356 30.28 12.15 0.70
N ASP A 357 30.74 12.15 1.94
CA ASP A 357 29.88 11.78 3.06
C ASP A 357 28.76 12.80 3.24
N PHE A 358 27.55 12.29 3.28
CA PHE A 358 26.34 13.04 3.56
C PHE A 358 25.72 12.51 4.84
N SER A 359 25.56 13.39 5.83
CA SER A 359 24.85 13.07 7.06
C SER A 359 23.92 14.22 7.42
N ASN A 360 22.66 13.91 7.71
CA ASN A 360 21.67 14.92 8.06
C ASN A 360 20.71 14.40 9.11
N THR A 361 20.57 15.15 10.21
CA THR A 361 19.57 14.87 11.24
C THR A 361 18.57 16.02 11.31
N THR A 362 17.31 15.70 11.17
CA THR A 362 16.21 16.66 11.22
C THR A 362 15.20 16.28 12.29
N SER A 363 14.59 17.28 12.90
CA SER A 363 13.63 17.14 13.98
C SER A 363 12.47 18.11 13.79
N TYR A 364 11.24 17.60 13.93
CA TYR A 364 10.02 18.36 13.69
C TYR A 364 8.96 18.04 14.74
N TRP A 365 8.04 18.95 14.94
CA TRP A 365 6.89 18.78 15.82
C TRP A 365 5.59 18.89 15.02
N GLY A 366 4.64 18.05 15.38
CA GLY A 366 3.27 18.11 14.89
C GLY A 366 2.30 17.86 16.03
N GLY A 367 1.03 17.97 15.75
CA GLY A 367 0.02 17.70 16.75
C GLY A 367 -1.37 17.96 16.21
N GLY A 368 -2.35 17.61 17.02
CA GLY A 368 -3.72 17.74 16.58
C GLY A 368 -4.73 17.44 17.66
N TRP A 369 -5.96 17.51 17.22
CA TRP A 369 -7.12 17.30 18.04
C TRP A 369 -8.21 16.61 17.21
N ALA A 370 -8.93 15.69 17.83
CA ALA A 370 -10.06 15.01 17.21
C ALA A 370 -11.20 14.88 18.22
N SER A 371 -12.42 15.09 17.79
CA SER A 371 -13.61 15.01 18.60
C SER A 371 -14.74 14.30 17.87
N THR A 372 -15.47 13.46 18.57
CA THR A 372 -16.66 12.78 18.07
C THR A 372 -17.81 13.04 19.04
N TYR A 373 -18.88 13.53 18.51
CA TYR A 373 -20.15 13.72 19.23
C TYR A 373 -21.18 12.73 18.73
N PHE A 374 -21.79 11.97 19.63
CA PHE A 374 -22.84 10.99 19.33
C PHE A 374 -24.21 11.64 19.55
N TRP A 375 -24.88 11.96 18.44
CA TRP A 375 -26.22 12.50 18.47
C TRP A 375 -27.25 11.37 18.51
N GLY A 376 -27.71 11.08 19.70
CA GLY A 376 -28.56 9.93 19.95
C GLY A 376 -27.82 8.60 19.73
N ARG A 377 -28.57 7.59 19.29
CA ARG A 377 -28.02 6.23 19.06
C ARG A 377 -27.53 5.99 17.64
N HIS A 378 -27.91 6.83 16.71
CA HIS A 378 -27.81 6.54 15.28
C HIS A 378 -26.90 7.48 14.50
N THR A 379 -26.51 8.61 15.08
CA THR A 379 -25.73 9.62 14.36
C THR A 379 -24.49 10.01 15.15
N GLN A 380 -23.36 10.09 14.47
CA GLN A 380 -22.12 10.61 15.02
C GLN A 380 -21.55 11.70 14.10
N LEU A 381 -21.12 12.79 14.70
CA LEU A 381 -20.41 13.88 14.05
C LEU A 381 -18.95 13.85 14.52
N ARG A 382 -18.01 13.91 13.59
CA ARG A 382 -16.57 13.97 13.88
C ARG A 382 -15.99 15.24 13.29
N LEU A 383 -15.14 15.88 14.08
CA LEU A 383 -14.34 17.03 13.69
C LEU A 383 -12.91 16.78 14.11
N SER A 384 -11.96 17.07 13.23
CA SER A 384 -10.54 16.93 13.58
C SER A 384 -9.68 17.95 12.86
N TYR A 385 -8.59 18.31 13.52
CA TYR A 385 -7.48 19.12 13.00
C TYR A 385 -6.15 18.45 13.32
N GLU A 386 -5.23 18.44 12.37
CA GLU A 386 -3.87 17.96 12.58
C GLU A 386 -2.89 18.79 11.75
N TYR A 387 -1.83 19.25 12.40
CA TYR A 387 -0.60 19.63 11.74
C TYR A 387 0.29 18.39 11.68
N ALA A 388 0.37 17.78 10.50
CA ALA A 388 1.05 16.52 10.26
C ALA A 388 2.30 16.71 9.40
N LEU A 389 3.28 15.81 9.57
CA LEU A 389 4.46 15.74 8.72
C LEU A 389 4.57 14.36 8.08
N ARG A 390 5.15 14.31 6.87
CA ARG A 390 5.58 13.08 6.21
C ARG A 390 7.09 13.18 5.90
N LEU A 391 7.83 12.24 6.43
CA LEU A 391 9.25 12.11 6.16
C LEU A 391 9.46 11.35 4.84
N PRO A 392 10.42 11.73 3.98
CA PRO A 392 10.72 10.98 2.77
C PRO A 392 11.03 9.52 3.07
N THR A 393 10.59 8.61 2.22
CA THR A 393 10.90 7.17 2.35
C THR A 393 12.32 6.88 1.89
N SER A 394 12.91 5.76 2.33
CA SER A 394 14.24 5.32 1.89
C SER A 394 14.32 5.15 0.38
N ARG A 395 13.23 4.72 -0.27
CA ARG A 395 13.16 4.60 -1.72
C ARG A 395 13.13 5.96 -2.44
N GLU A 396 12.49 6.96 -1.88
CA GLU A 396 12.53 8.34 -2.41
C GLU A 396 13.91 8.95 -2.27
N LEU A 397 14.60 8.66 -1.17
CA LEU A 397 15.93 9.19 -0.86
C LEU A 397 17.05 8.48 -1.64
N PHE A 398 17.01 7.14 -1.75
CA PHE A 398 18.11 6.31 -2.24
C PHE A 398 17.76 5.53 -3.52
N GLY A 399 16.53 5.65 -4.02
CA GLY A 399 16.08 4.96 -5.23
C GLY A 399 15.74 3.48 -5.02
N SER A 400 15.40 2.84 -6.14
CA SER A 400 15.21 1.40 -6.22
C SER A 400 16.51 0.69 -6.62
N GLY A 401 16.70 -0.54 -6.13
CA GLY A 401 17.89 -1.30 -6.46
C GLY A 401 17.97 -1.77 -7.93
N ASP A 402 16.91 -1.57 -8.70
CA ASP A 402 16.79 -1.94 -10.11
C ASP A 402 16.94 -0.74 -11.09
N ASP A 403 17.31 0.43 -10.58
CA ASP A 403 17.55 1.68 -11.33
C ASP A 403 16.31 2.23 -12.10
N ILE A 404 15.11 1.67 -11.86
CA ILE A 404 13.87 2.21 -12.43
C ILE A 404 13.46 3.50 -11.73
N GLU A 405 13.79 3.63 -10.45
CA GLU A 405 13.56 4.85 -9.67
C GLU A 405 14.87 5.36 -9.08
N ARG A 406 15.23 6.59 -9.44
CA ARG A 406 16.39 7.29 -8.89
C ARG A 406 16.06 7.95 -7.57
N GLY A 407 17.00 7.89 -6.64
CA GLY A 407 16.89 8.58 -5.36
C GLY A 407 17.12 10.08 -5.48
N ASN A 408 16.60 10.81 -4.48
CA ASN A 408 16.83 12.23 -4.27
C ASN A 408 17.02 12.49 -2.78
N SER A 409 18.28 12.57 -2.34
CA SER A 409 18.65 12.81 -0.95
C SER A 409 18.36 14.23 -0.45
N ASN A 410 18.09 15.17 -1.36
CA ASN A 410 17.77 16.57 -1.05
C ASN A 410 16.28 16.79 -0.74
N LEU A 411 15.47 15.76 -0.68
CA LEU A 411 14.04 15.88 -0.39
C LEU A 411 13.81 16.43 1.02
N LYS A 412 12.98 17.47 1.09
CA LYS A 412 12.48 18.03 2.34
C LYS A 412 11.23 17.25 2.78
N PRO A 413 11.01 17.08 4.08
CA PRO A 413 9.75 16.58 4.60
C PRO A 413 8.56 17.42 4.17
N GLU A 414 7.44 16.77 3.90
CA GLU A 414 6.17 17.46 3.69
C GLU A 414 5.56 17.84 5.02
N SER A 415 4.92 19.00 5.09
CA SER A 415 4.09 19.40 6.23
C SER A 415 2.69 19.78 5.76
N SER A 416 1.67 19.47 6.55
CA SER A 416 0.28 19.65 6.15
C SER A 416 -0.60 20.11 7.31
N ASN A 417 -1.43 21.13 7.04
CA ASN A 417 -2.58 21.47 7.88
C ASN A 417 -3.82 20.72 7.35
N ASN A 418 -4.41 19.88 8.17
CA ASN A 418 -5.52 19.00 7.83
C ASN A 418 -6.74 19.30 8.69
N VAL A 419 -7.86 19.61 8.06
CA VAL A 419 -9.18 19.72 8.71
C VAL A 419 -10.08 18.65 8.12
N ASN A 420 -10.76 17.86 8.95
CA ASN A 420 -11.71 16.85 8.50
C ASN A 420 -13.02 16.98 9.30
N ILE A 421 -14.12 16.91 8.59
CA ILE A 421 -15.47 16.89 9.14
C ILE A 421 -16.18 15.67 8.56
N SER A 422 -16.79 14.83 9.38
CA SER A 422 -17.55 13.70 8.88
C SER A 422 -18.79 13.41 9.73
N VAL A 423 -19.81 12.91 9.07
CA VAL A 423 -21.07 12.45 9.67
C VAL A 423 -21.30 11.00 9.27
N THR A 424 -21.56 10.16 10.25
CA THR A 424 -22.06 8.81 10.03
C THR A 424 -23.46 8.71 10.62
N ALA A 425 -24.43 8.30 9.84
CA ALA A 425 -25.81 8.14 10.27
C ALA A 425 -26.34 6.75 9.91
N ASN A 426 -26.86 6.03 10.89
CA ASN A 426 -27.73 4.86 10.67
C ASN A 426 -29.15 5.38 10.47
N ALA A 427 -29.45 5.85 9.25
CA ALA A 427 -30.70 6.55 8.92
C ALA A 427 -31.93 5.66 9.08
N VAL A 428 -31.76 4.34 8.89
CA VAL A 428 -32.77 3.31 9.19
C VAL A 428 -32.05 2.19 9.95
N ASP A 429 -32.57 1.82 11.09
CA ASP A 429 -32.07 0.72 11.93
C ASP A 429 -33.27 -0.06 12.50
N LEU A 430 -33.89 -0.84 11.65
CA LEU A 430 -35.01 -1.74 11.97
C LEU A 430 -34.49 -3.18 11.92
N THR A 431 -35.25 -4.12 12.46
CA THR A 431 -34.87 -5.54 12.53
C THR A 431 -34.44 -6.11 11.16
N ASP A 432 -35.17 -5.76 10.12
CA ASP A 432 -34.98 -6.29 8.76
C ASP A 432 -34.29 -5.29 7.81
N HIS A 433 -34.20 -4.02 8.16
CA HIS A 433 -33.74 -2.95 7.28
C HIS A 433 -32.68 -2.10 7.99
N ARG A 434 -31.53 -1.96 7.39
CA ARG A 434 -30.47 -1.07 7.85
C ARG A 434 -29.99 -0.18 6.71
N LEU A 435 -29.99 1.12 6.93
CA LEU A 435 -29.44 2.12 6.01
C LEU A 435 -28.38 2.92 6.74
N THR A 436 -27.13 2.82 6.29
CA THR A 436 -26.01 3.62 6.80
C THR A 436 -25.57 4.61 5.74
N ILE A 437 -25.36 5.85 6.16
CA ILE A 437 -24.85 6.96 5.33
C ILE A 437 -23.62 7.53 6.02
N ASP A 438 -22.51 7.60 5.30
CA ASP A 438 -21.29 8.27 5.72
C ASP A 438 -20.99 9.41 4.74
N ALA A 439 -20.79 10.62 5.26
CA ALA A 439 -20.36 11.77 4.49
C ALA A 439 -19.14 12.41 5.16
N ALA A 440 -18.13 12.75 4.38
CA ALA A 440 -16.93 13.39 4.87
C ALA A 440 -16.50 14.53 3.96
N PHE A 441 -15.98 15.57 4.56
CA PHE A 441 -15.32 16.69 3.91
C PHE A 441 -13.92 16.86 4.50
N GLN A 442 -12.95 17.16 3.64
CA GLN A 442 -11.58 17.41 4.05
C GLN A 442 -10.99 18.63 3.35
N TYR A 443 -10.22 19.38 4.11
CA TYR A 443 -9.33 20.44 3.63
C TYR A 443 -7.91 20.14 4.06
N ARG A 444 -6.95 20.21 3.11
CA ARG A 444 -5.53 20.07 3.41
C ARG A 444 -4.73 21.10 2.64
N GLU A 445 -3.77 21.72 3.32
CA GLU A 445 -2.75 22.54 2.70
C GLU A 445 -1.38 21.95 3.02
N ILE A 446 -0.67 21.52 1.97
CA ILE A 446 0.59 20.80 2.06
C ILE A 446 1.70 21.72 1.57
N LYS A 447 2.81 21.77 2.30
CA LYS A 447 4.07 22.43 1.89
C LYS A 447 5.09 21.36 1.57
N ASP A 448 5.97 21.67 0.61
CA ASP A 448 7.04 20.78 0.13
C ASP A 448 6.51 19.41 -0.33
N TYR A 449 5.35 19.41 -1.02
CA TYR A 449 4.69 18.19 -1.51
C TYR A 449 5.66 17.36 -2.37
N ILE A 450 5.86 16.10 -2.01
CA ILE A 450 6.75 15.18 -2.74
C ILE A 450 5.96 14.44 -3.80
N ARG A 451 6.24 14.75 -5.06
CA ARG A 451 5.62 14.11 -6.21
C ARG A 451 6.63 13.20 -6.92
N ARG A 452 6.16 12.00 -7.28
CA ARG A 452 6.87 11.12 -8.19
C ARG A 452 6.70 11.63 -9.62
N THR A 453 7.80 11.81 -10.33
CA THR A 453 7.85 12.20 -11.74
C THR A 453 8.47 11.08 -12.56
N THR A 454 8.12 11.01 -13.83
CA THR A 454 8.72 10.08 -14.79
C THR A 454 9.43 10.87 -15.86
N ASN A 455 10.66 10.50 -16.17
CA ASN A 455 11.37 11.03 -17.31
C ASN A 455 11.10 10.12 -18.51
N ASN A 456 10.38 10.61 -19.51
CA ASN A 456 9.99 9.84 -20.69
C ASN A 456 11.19 9.45 -21.55
N ASP A 457 12.25 10.30 -21.61
CA ASP A 457 13.43 10.03 -22.42
C ASP A 457 14.29 8.88 -21.88
N SER A 458 14.22 8.63 -20.58
CA SER A 458 15.00 7.57 -19.92
C SER A 458 14.16 6.43 -19.34
N GLY A 459 12.83 6.56 -19.33
CA GLY A 459 11.92 5.61 -18.70
C GLY A 459 12.07 5.49 -17.17
N ARG A 460 12.87 6.37 -16.55
CA ARG A 460 13.13 6.38 -15.11
C ARG A 460 12.19 7.29 -14.36
N ALA A 461 11.90 6.93 -13.11
CA ALA A 461 11.18 7.78 -12.19
C ALA A 461 12.12 8.42 -11.15
N SER A 462 11.70 9.54 -10.57
CA SER A 462 12.33 10.19 -9.42
C SER A 462 11.27 10.90 -8.58
N SER A 463 11.64 11.33 -7.39
CA SER A 463 10.78 12.12 -6.52
C SER A 463 11.35 13.52 -6.33
N GLN A 464 10.48 14.54 -6.31
CA GLN A 464 10.87 15.93 -6.11
C GLN A 464 9.83 16.69 -5.27
N ASN A 465 10.26 17.75 -4.59
CA ASN A 465 9.34 18.65 -3.89
C ASN A 465 8.73 19.64 -4.89
N ASP A 466 7.42 19.61 -5.07
CA ASP A 466 6.65 20.47 -5.98
C ASP A 466 6.08 21.74 -5.30
N GLY A 467 6.55 22.05 -4.08
CA GLY A 467 6.16 23.26 -3.34
C GLY A 467 4.82 23.08 -2.62
N ARG A 468 3.90 24.07 -2.77
CA ARG A 468 2.62 24.09 -2.03
C ARG A 468 1.48 23.49 -2.84
N VAL A 469 0.67 22.69 -2.18
CA VAL A 469 -0.50 22.03 -2.76
C VAL A 469 -1.70 22.17 -1.81
N ARG A 470 -2.89 22.45 -2.36
CA ARG A 470 -4.16 22.39 -1.63
C ARG A 470 -4.94 21.19 -2.10
N ASN A 471 -5.52 20.45 -1.16
CA ASN A 471 -6.44 19.35 -1.43
C ASN A 471 -7.79 19.62 -0.75
N LEU A 472 -8.86 19.71 -1.54
CA LEU A 472 -10.25 19.70 -1.09
C LEU A 472 -10.86 18.36 -1.48
N GLY A 473 -11.45 17.67 -0.53
CA GLY A 473 -12.05 16.36 -0.78
C GLY A 473 -13.42 16.20 -0.15
N THR A 474 -14.27 15.43 -0.83
CA THR A 474 -15.58 15.02 -0.34
C THR A 474 -15.76 13.53 -0.63
N ASP A 475 -16.18 12.79 0.38
CA ASP A 475 -16.53 11.37 0.28
C ASP A 475 -18.00 11.19 0.72
N LEU A 476 -18.74 10.38 -0.04
CA LEU A 476 -20.09 9.93 0.31
C LEU A 476 -20.13 8.40 0.18
N SER A 477 -20.63 7.72 1.20
CA SER A 477 -20.89 6.29 1.19
C SER A 477 -22.31 6.01 1.67
N ILE A 478 -23.04 5.17 0.94
CA ILE A 478 -24.39 4.76 1.27
C ILE A 478 -24.43 3.24 1.19
N ARG A 479 -24.98 2.59 2.23
CA ARG A 479 -25.17 1.14 2.25
C ARG A 479 -26.52 0.79 2.86
N TYR A 480 -27.30 0.04 2.11
CA TYR A 480 -28.56 -0.54 2.55
C TYR A 480 -28.42 -2.06 2.67
N THR A 481 -28.91 -2.63 3.76
CA THR A 481 -28.91 -4.08 4.03
C THR A 481 -30.32 -4.52 4.41
N PHE A 482 -30.78 -5.63 3.83
CA PHE A 482 -32.06 -6.25 4.12
C PHE A 482 -31.85 -7.69 4.62
N LYS A 483 -32.28 -7.98 5.86
CA LYS A 483 -32.29 -9.32 6.50
C LYS A 483 -30.97 -10.08 6.45
N ASP A 484 -29.82 -9.41 6.36
CA ASP A 484 -28.52 -10.04 6.09
C ASP A 484 -28.51 -10.97 4.84
N ALA A 485 -29.56 -10.88 4.00
CA ALA A 485 -29.70 -11.66 2.77
C ALA A 485 -29.35 -10.86 1.53
N PHE A 486 -29.57 -9.55 1.57
CA PHE A 486 -29.30 -8.66 0.44
C PHE A 486 -28.69 -7.37 0.93
N PHE A 487 -27.73 -6.86 0.19
CA PHE A 487 -27.27 -5.49 0.37
C PHE A 487 -27.01 -4.81 -0.97
N VAL A 488 -27.14 -3.49 -0.97
CA VAL A 488 -26.68 -2.62 -2.04
C VAL A 488 -26.00 -1.42 -1.42
N GLY A 489 -24.92 -1.00 -2.04
CA GLY A 489 -24.15 0.13 -1.54
C GLY A 489 -23.35 0.80 -2.64
N GLY A 490 -22.80 1.94 -2.30
CA GLY A 490 -21.88 2.64 -3.18
C GLY A 490 -21.16 3.73 -2.44
N ASN A 491 -20.02 4.11 -2.98
CA ASN A 491 -19.30 5.28 -2.53
C ASN A 491 -18.88 6.14 -3.72
N PHE A 492 -18.74 7.42 -3.44
CA PHE A 492 -18.35 8.44 -4.38
C PHE A 492 -17.34 9.36 -3.70
N SER A 493 -16.25 9.66 -4.40
CA SER A 493 -15.21 10.59 -3.96
C SER A 493 -14.95 11.65 -5.02
N TYR A 494 -14.90 12.90 -4.58
CA TYR A 494 -14.46 14.04 -5.39
C TYR A 494 -13.31 14.75 -4.70
N ILE A 495 -12.23 15.03 -5.44
CA ILE A 495 -10.97 15.55 -4.92
C ILE A 495 -10.45 16.64 -5.84
N ASP A 496 -10.28 17.84 -5.31
CA ASP A 496 -9.67 18.95 -6.04
C ASP A 496 -8.29 19.28 -5.44
N MET A 497 -7.27 18.63 -5.98
CA MET A 497 -5.89 18.82 -5.58
C MET A 497 -5.16 19.74 -6.55
N ARG A 498 -4.74 20.93 -6.07
CA ARG A 498 -4.17 21.98 -6.92
C ARG A 498 -2.85 22.51 -6.39
N SER A 499 -1.95 22.85 -7.31
CA SER A 499 -0.72 23.57 -7.00
C SER A 499 -1.05 24.99 -6.53
N LEU A 500 -0.44 25.38 -5.39
CA LEU A 500 -0.45 26.76 -4.89
C LEU A 500 0.93 27.44 -5.03
N THR A 501 1.86 26.82 -5.73
CA THR A 501 3.19 27.38 -6.00
C THR A 501 3.09 28.42 -7.11
N ARG A 502 3.07 29.70 -6.70
CA ARG A 502 2.82 30.80 -7.63
C ARG A 502 4.02 31.15 -8.49
N TYR A 503 5.22 31.07 -7.95
CA TYR A 503 6.45 31.44 -8.67
C TYR A 503 7.37 30.25 -8.85
N VAL A 504 8.09 30.23 -9.97
CA VAL A 504 9.15 29.24 -10.20
C VAL A 504 10.26 29.47 -9.16
N THR A 505 10.73 28.38 -8.53
CA THR A 505 11.75 28.46 -7.46
C THR A 505 12.96 29.28 -7.87
N GLY A 506 13.33 30.25 -7.07
CA GLY A 506 14.47 31.14 -7.30
C GLY A 506 14.22 32.27 -8.33
N THR A 507 12.98 32.45 -8.81
CA THR A 507 12.63 33.49 -9.78
C THR A 507 11.36 34.24 -9.36
N GLN A 508 11.09 35.38 -10.05
CA GLN A 508 9.80 36.10 -9.94
C GLN A 508 8.82 35.71 -11.07
N GLN A 509 9.17 34.75 -11.89
CA GLN A 509 8.30 34.27 -12.98
C GLN A 509 7.15 33.45 -12.42
N GLU A 510 5.93 33.76 -12.83
CA GLU A 510 4.76 32.99 -12.41
C GLU A 510 4.81 31.58 -13.01
N SER A 511 4.58 30.59 -12.14
CA SER A 511 4.55 29.19 -12.55
C SER A 511 3.31 28.91 -13.41
N LYS A 512 3.50 28.30 -14.56
CA LYS A 512 2.40 27.83 -15.42
C LYS A 512 1.48 26.83 -14.71
N ASN A 513 2.00 26.15 -13.68
CA ASN A 513 1.26 25.16 -12.90
C ASN A 513 0.44 25.77 -11.76
N TYR A 514 0.49 27.10 -11.55
CA TYR A 514 -0.26 27.76 -10.49
C TYR A 514 -1.77 27.59 -10.67
N LYS A 515 -2.44 27.06 -9.64
CA LYS A 515 -3.87 26.67 -9.62
C LYS A 515 -4.24 25.52 -10.54
N GLU A 516 -3.30 24.89 -11.26
CA GLU A 516 -3.57 23.68 -12.01
C GLU A 516 -3.74 22.46 -11.11
N ARG A 517 -4.51 21.46 -11.55
CA ARG A 517 -4.64 20.19 -10.85
C ARG A 517 -3.32 19.43 -10.89
N VAL A 518 -2.97 18.83 -9.76
CA VAL A 518 -1.81 17.94 -9.66
C VAL A 518 -2.05 16.71 -10.54
N PRO A 519 -1.14 16.40 -11.47
CA PRO A 519 -1.32 15.30 -12.41
C PRO A 519 -1.21 13.93 -11.77
N ALA A 520 -1.62 12.89 -12.51
CA ALA A 520 -1.63 11.48 -12.11
C ALA A 520 -2.47 11.17 -10.85
N ILE A 521 -3.43 12.05 -10.51
CA ILE A 521 -4.37 11.89 -9.39
C ILE A 521 -5.80 11.91 -9.91
N PRO A 522 -6.55 10.80 -9.77
CA PRO A 522 -7.98 10.79 -10.08
C PRO A 522 -8.72 11.79 -9.20
N TYR A 523 -9.51 12.67 -9.81
CA TYR A 523 -10.26 13.69 -9.07
C TYR A 523 -11.72 13.31 -8.80
N MET A 524 -12.26 12.34 -9.53
CA MET A 524 -13.62 11.85 -9.34
C MET A 524 -13.65 10.33 -9.59
N TYR A 525 -14.06 9.59 -8.59
CA TYR A 525 -14.16 8.14 -8.68
C TYR A 525 -15.18 7.61 -7.67
N GLY A 526 -15.61 6.39 -7.90
CA GLY A 526 -16.53 5.71 -7.00
C GLY A 526 -16.70 4.25 -7.34
N ASN A 527 -17.39 3.54 -6.48
CA ASN A 527 -17.83 2.18 -6.75
C ASN A 527 -19.27 1.97 -6.31
N GLY A 528 -19.90 0.98 -6.91
CA GLY A 528 -21.19 0.45 -6.49
C GLY A 528 -21.06 -1.04 -6.26
N GLU A 529 -21.80 -1.55 -5.29
CA GLU A 529 -21.80 -2.97 -4.95
C GLU A 529 -23.20 -3.47 -4.65
N ALA A 530 -23.47 -4.73 -4.96
CA ALA A 530 -24.66 -5.44 -4.55
C ALA A 530 -24.30 -6.89 -4.19
N GLY A 531 -24.88 -7.38 -3.12
CA GLY A 531 -24.64 -8.74 -2.67
C GLY A 531 -25.94 -9.44 -2.28
N LEU A 532 -25.97 -10.75 -2.58
CA LEU A 532 -27.09 -11.64 -2.27
C LEU A 532 -26.54 -12.86 -1.57
N THR A 533 -27.04 -13.16 -0.37
CA THR A 533 -26.74 -14.35 0.40
C THR A 533 -27.96 -15.25 0.47
N LEU A 534 -27.89 -16.41 -0.14
CA LEU A 534 -28.92 -17.43 -0.13
C LEU A 534 -28.51 -18.60 0.77
N ARG A 535 -29.38 -18.96 1.68
CA ARG A 535 -29.15 -20.07 2.61
C ARG A 535 -29.92 -21.30 2.19
N ASP A 536 -29.38 -22.48 2.53
CA ASP A 536 -30.01 -23.78 2.24
C ASP A 536 -30.25 -24.02 0.74
N VAL A 537 -29.36 -23.51 -0.12
CA VAL A 537 -29.41 -23.71 -1.57
C VAL A 537 -28.86 -25.10 -1.90
N PHE A 538 -29.66 -25.92 -2.59
CA PHE A 538 -29.41 -27.33 -2.95
C PHE A 538 -29.35 -28.29 -1.75
N VAL A 539 -28.69 -27.93 -0.66
CA VAL A 539 -28.53 -28.77 0.54
C VAL A 539 -28.71 -27.89 1.80
N LYS A 540 -29.37 -28.44 2.82
CA LYS A 540 -29.54 -27.74 4.11
C LYS A 540 -28.20 -27.44 4.78
N GLY A 541 -28.04 -26.25 5.30
CA GLY A 541 -26.81 -25.78 5.97
C GLY A 541 -25.76 -25.19 5.01
N THR A 542 -26.07 -25.05 3.74
CA THR A 542 -25.18 -24.40 2.76
C THR A 542 -25.49 -22.92 2.59
N VAL A 543 -24.50 -22.15 2.11
CA VAL A 543 -24.64 -20.72 1.83
C VAL A 543 -24.05 -20.42 0.46
N LEU A 544 -24.85 -19.77 -0.39
CA LEU A 544 -24.44 -19.24 -1.66
C LEU A 544 -24.40 -17.71 -1.57
N ASP A 545 -23.22 -17.13 -1.75
CA ASP A 545 -23.00 -15.70 -1.80
C ASP A 545 -22.69 -15.26 -3.24
N ILE A 546 -23.42 -14.26 -3.72
CA ILE A 546 -23.21 -13.63 -5.01
C ILE A 546 -22.91 -12.15 -4.74
N HIS A 547 -21.79 -11.67 -5.21
CA HIS A 547 -21.37 -10.29 -5.03
C HIS A 547 -20.98 -9.68 -6.38
N TYR A 548 -21.64 -8.59 -6.71
CA TYR A 548 -21.35 -7.76 -7.88
C TYR A 548 -20.74 -6.45 -7.45
N MET A 549 -19.73 -5.99 -8.17
CA MET A 549 -19.07 -4.71 -7.95
C MET A 549 -18.84 -3.98 -9.27
N MET A 550 -19.07 -2.68 -9.28
CA MET A 550 -18.69 -1.80 -10.37
C MET A 550 -17.73 -0.73 -9.86
N ASN A 551 -16.75 -0.35 -10.67
CA ASN A 551 -15.78 0.70 -10.35
C ASN A 551 -15.76 1.73 -11.46
N TYR A 552 -15.78 3.02 -11.09
CA TYR A 552 -15.73 4.15 -11.98
C TYR A 552 -14.59 5.09 -11.62
N VAL A 553 -13.83 5.52 -12.63
CA VAL A 553 -12.80 6.55 -12.49
C VAL A 553 -12.95 7.51 -13.67
N GLN A 554 -13.17 8.78 -13.41
CA GLN A 554 -13.27 9.83 -14.42
C GLN A 554 -11.90 10.05 -15.09
N LYS A 555 -11.90 10.43 -16.37
CA LYS A 555 -10.72 10.86 -17.11
C LYS A 555 -9.92 11.89 -16.29
N PHE A 556 -8.59 11.73 -16.22
CA PHE A 556 -7.70 12.68 -15.55
C PHE A 556 -6.35 12.78 -16.29
N SER A 557 -5.64 13.88 -16.06
CA SER A 557 -4.39 14.17 -16.75
C SER A 557 -3.21 13.45 -16.12
N TYR A 558 -2.37 12.87 -16.97
CA TYR A 558 -1.10 12.25 -16.58
C TYR A 558 0.00 13.28 -16.32
N GLU A 559 0.00 14.40 -17.11
CA GLU A 559 0.90 15.54 -16.98
C GLU A 559 0.14 16.80 -16.61
N TRP A 560 0.86 17.90 -16.35
CA TRP A 560 0.24 19.20 -16.12
C TRP A 560 -0.56 19.64 -17.35
N ASN A 561 -1.81 20.07 -17.18
CA ASN A 561 -2.72 20.48 -18.26
C ASN A 561 -2.16 21.59 -19.14
N VAL A 562 -1.27 22.42 -18.60
CA VAL A 562 -0.63 23.52 -19.34
C VAL A 562 0.18 23.06 -20.55
N TYR A 563 0.60 21.79 -20.58
CA TYR A 563 1.30 21.20 -21.72
C TYR A 563 0.35 20.65 -22.79
N GLN A 564 -0.96 20.60 -22.53
CA GLN A 564 -2.04 20.19 -23.43
C GLN A 564 -1.78 18.88 -24.18
N ASN A 565 -1.06 17.96 -23.57
CA ASN A 565 -0.79 16.64 -24.16
C ASN A 565 -1.92 15.66 -23.82
N ALA A 566 -3.05 15.78 -24.53
CA ALA A 566 -4.23 14.94 -24.30
C ALA A 566 -3.99 13.45 -24.60
N GLU A 567 -2.97 13.12 -25.39
CA GLU A 567 -2.59 11.73 -25.70
C GLU A 567 -2.09 10.98 -24.46
N LEU A 568 -1.52 11.71 -23.50
CA LEU A 568 -1.05 11.14 -22.22
C LEU A 568 -2.16 11.03 -21.17
N ASP A 569 -3.34 11.58 -21.40
CA ASP A 569 -4.44 11.50 -20.44
C ASP A 569 -4.88 10.06 -20.21
N ILE A 570 -5.22 9.77 -18.96
CA ILE A 570 -5.81 8.50 -18.58
C ILE A 570 -7.31 8.59 -18.83
N PRO A 571 -7.88 7.76 -19.72
CA PRO A 571 -9.28 7.85 -20.10
C PRO A 571 -10.20 7.47 -18.94
N THR A 572 -11.47 7.80 -19.06
CA THR A 572 -12.52 7.33 -18.14
C THR A 572 -12.51 5.80 -18.13
N GLN A 573 -12.54 5.23 -16.92
CA GLN A 573 -12.51 3.80 -16.71
C GLN A 573 -13.77 3.35 -16.01
N PHE A 574 -14.34 2.27 -16.49
CA PHE A 574 -15.52 1.66 -15.91
C PHE A 574 -15.36 0.15 -15.98
N SER A 575 -15.33 -0.51 -14.84
CA SER A 575 -15.17 -1.96 -14.75
C SER A 575 -16.24 -2.60 -13.88
N HIS A 576 -16.50 -3.87 -14.15
CA HIS A 576 -17.51 -4.66 -13.48
C HIS A 576 -16.91 -6.00 -13.09
N ASP A 577 -17.15 -6.41 -11.86
CA ASP A 577 -16.63 -7.67 -11.30
C ASP A 577 -17.78 -8.48 -10.70
N LEU A 578 -17.69 -9.80 -10.81
CA LEU A 578 -18.65 -10.75 -10.22
C LEU A 578 -17.91 -11.83 -9.44
N PHE A 579 -18.35 -12.03 -8.22
CA PHE A 579 -17.85 -13.07 -7.32
C PHE A 579 -19.00 -13.96 -6.89
N VAL A 580 -18.80 -15.26 -6.95
CA VAL A 580 -19.77 -16.26 -6.48
C VAL A 580 -19.05 -17.21 -5.57
N SER A 581 -19.55 -17.45 -4.38
CA SER A 581 -18.98 -18.43 -3.46
C SER A 581 -20.05 -19.35 -2.88
N TYR A 582 -19.75 -20.63 -2.82
CA TYR A 582 -20.61 -21.66 -2.27
C TYR A 582 -19.91 -22.34 -1.10
N ASN A 583 -20.48 -22.19 0.09
CA ASN A 583 -19.98 -22.73 1.33
C ASN A 583 -20.83 -23.96 1.71
N PHE A 584 -20.18 -25.09 1.98
CA PHE A 584 -20.84 -26.37 2.26
C PHE A 584 -20.06 -27.21 3.28
N GLY A 585 -20.64 -28.36 3.68
CA GLY A 585 -20.13 -29.20 4.73
C GLY A 585 -20.94 -29.05 6.03
N LYS A 586 -20.74 -29.90 7.02
CA LYS A 586 -21.53 -29.93 8.28
C LYS A 586 -21.42 -28.62 9.08
N LYS A 587 -20.31 -27.90 8.94
CA LYS A 587 -20.01 -26.62 9.62
C LYS A 587 -19.59 -25.54 8.60
N SER A 588 -20.00 -25.69 7.33
CA SER A 588 -19.56 -24.83 6.22
C SER A 588 -18.04 -24.78 6.07
N GLU A 589 -17.37 -25.90 6.33
CA GLU A 589 -15.90 -26.00 6.31
C GLU A 589 -15.29 -25.95 4.90
N PHE A 590 -16.06 -26.21 3.85
CA PHE A 590 -15.58 -26.16 2.47
C PHE A 590 -16.15 -24.97 1.72
N THR A 591 -15.34 -24.36 0.90
CA THR A 591 -15.73 -23.23 0.03
C THR A 591 -15.25 -23.49 -1.39
N VAL A 592 -16.14 -23.32 -2.37
CA VAL A 592 -15.78 -23.18 -3.77
C VAL A 592 -16.22 -21.82 -4.23
N SER A 593 -15.31 -21.05 -4.80
CA SER A 593 -15.65 -19.73 -5.33
C SER A 593 -15.11 -19.53 -6.74
N ALA A 594 -15.88 -18.78 -7.53
CA ALA A 594 -15.52 -18.34 -8.87
C ALA A 594 -15.57 -16.83 -8.93
N GLU A 595 -14.61 -16.23 -9.60
CA GLU A 595 -14.57 -14.79 -9.85
C GLU A 595 -14.36 -14.49 -11.32
N CYS A 596 -15.01 -13.43 -11.79
CA CYS A 596 -14.76 -12.82 -13.08
C CYS A 596 -14.54 -11.35 -12.87
N THR A 597 -13.32 -10.89 -13.05
CA THR A 597 -12.98 -9.46 -12.97
C THR A 597 -13.00 -8.83 -14.35
N ASN A 598 -13.40 -7.55 -14.41
CA ASN A 598 -13.52 -6.80 -15.66
C ASN A 598 -14.36 -7.55 -16.72
N ILE A 599 -15.60 -7.91 -16.36
CA ILE A 599 -16.52 -8.76 -17.16
C ILE A 599 -16.63 -8.28 -18.61
N PHE A 600 -16.70 -6.98 -18.84
CA PHE A 600 -16.85 -6.38 -20.17
C PHE A 600 -15.54 -6.15 -20.90
N ASN A 601 -14.41 -6.63 -20.34
CA ASN A 601 -13.08 -6.50 -20.92
C ASN A 601 -12.71 -5.04 -21.25
N ALA A 602 -13.09 -4.10 -20.37
CA ALA A 602 -12.75 -2.70 -20.52
C ALA A 602 -11.22 -2.49 -20.44
N ARG A 603 -10.72 -1.50 -21.17
CA ARG A 603 -9.30 -1.12 -21.11
C ARG A 603 -9.08 -0.30 -19.86
N LEU A 604 -8.32 -0.84 -18.91
CA LEU A 604 -8.05 -0.24 -17.60
C LEU A 604 -6.58 0.14 -17.47
N TYR A 605 -6.32 1.22 -16.73
CA TYR A 605 -5.00 1.77 -16.50
C TYR A 605 -4.77 2.04 -15.00
N ASP A 606 -3.52 2.11 -14.60
CA ASP A 606 -3.13 2.73 -13.34
C ASP A 606 -2.94 4.26 -13.50
N ASN A 607 -2.51 4.92 -12.42
CA ASN A 607 -2.32 6.38 -12.44
C ASN A 607 -1.14 6.86 -13.32
N PHE A 608 -0.36 5.94 -13.85
CA PHE A 608 0.79 6.19 -14.72
C PHE A 608 0.59 5.64 -16.14
N LYS A 609 -0.67 5.47 -16.54
CA LYS A 609 -1.07 4.96 -17.87
C LYS A 609 -0.57 3.54 -18.18
N MET A 610 -0.16 2.78 -17.16
CA MET A 610 0.17 1.37 -17.35
C MET A 610 -1.10 0.55 -17.46
N GLN A 611 -1.24 -0.23 -18.54
CA GLN A 611 -2.43 -1.06 -18.74
C GLN A 611 -2.49 -2.20 -17.73
N LYS A 612 -3.69 -2.39 -17.16
CA LYS A 612 -4.05 -3.50 -16.29
C LYS A 612 -4.57 -4.69 -17.11
N PRO A 613 -4.68 -5.88 -16.53
CA PRO A 613 -5.32 -7.01 -17.17
C PRO A 613 -6.74 -6.67 -17.65
N GLY A 614 -7.11 -7.20 -18.82
CA GLY A 614 -8.49 -7.24 -19.27
C GLY A 614 -9.33 -8.20 -18.42
N ARG A 615 -10.37 -8.80 -19.02
CA ARG A 615 -11.21 -9.80 -18.33
C ARG A 615 -10.37 -10.98 -17.84
N ALA A 616 -10.55 -11.34 -16.58
CA ALA A 616 -9.86 -12.46 -15.96
C ALA A 616 -10.82 -13.30 -15.10
N PHE A 617 -10.55 -14.60 -15.06
CA PHE A 617 -11.32 -15.58 -14.31
C PHE A 617 -10.42 -16.25 -13.28
N ALA A 618 -10.99 -16.63 -12.13
CA ALA A 618 -10.33 -17.54 -11.21
C ALA A 618 -11.35 -18.43 -10.50
N ILE A 619 -10.89 -19.63 -10.13
CA ILE A 619 -11.62 -20.58 -9.29
C ILE A 619 -10.76 -20.83 -8.05
N LYS A 620 -11.40 -20.82 -6.89
CA LYS A 620 -10.74 -21.05 -5.60
C LYS A 620 -11.45 -22.16 -4.83
N PHE A 621 -10.66 -23.05 -4.27
CA PHE A 621 -11.08 -24.07 -3.31
C PHE A 621 -10.54 -23.70 -1.94
N GLY A 622 -11.39 -23.78 -0.93
CA GLY A 622 -11.04 -23.45 0.45
C GLY A 622 -11.52 -24.52 1.42
N TYR A 623 -10.73 -24.72 2.46
CA TYR A 623 -11.08 -25.51 3.63
C TYR A 623 -10.83 -24.67 4.89
N SER A 624 -11.78 -24.66 5.81
CA SER A 624 -11.68 -23.92 7.09
C SER A 624 -12.17 -24.81 8.22
N PHE A 625 -11.33 -25.01 9.21
CA PHE A 625 -11.65 -25.72 10.44
C PHE A 625 -11.37 -24.84 11.66
N MET A 626 -12.31 -24.79 12.58
CA MET A 626 -12.17 -24.07 13.86
C MET A 626 -12.75 -24.89 15.02
N LYS A 627 -11.97 -25.01 16.13
CA LYS A 627 -12.35 -25.71 17.35
C LYS A 627 -12.01 -24.87 18.59
#